data_565928a789f448280b434d44fecc787c
#
_entry.id   565928a789f448280b434d44fecc787c
#
_cell.length_a   1.000
_cell.length_b   1.000
_cell.length_c   1.000
_cell.angle_alpha   90.00
_cell.angle_beta   90.00
_cell.angle_gamma   90.00
#
_symmetry.space_group_name_H-M   'P 1'
#
loop_
_entity.id
_entity.type
_entity.pdbx_description
1 polymer ?
#
loop_
_entity_poly.entity_id
_entity_poly.type
_entity_poly.pdbx_seq_one_letter_code
_entity_poly.pdbx_strand_id
1 'polypeptide(L)' 'MHGYDIEVKDALIAEALQALSERKRNVILLSYFLDMSDADIAREMNLVRSTVHEHRKRSLKILREIMEGDHR' A
#
# COMPACT_ATOMS: atom_id res chain seq x y z
N MET A 1 -10.78 -0.93 7.32
CA MET A 1 -10.18 -0.36 6.11
C MET A 1 -10.90 -0.91 4.89
N HIS A 2 -11.24 -0.06 3.95
CA HIS A 2 -12.02 -0.45 2.77
C HIS A 2 -11.20 -1.26 1.78
N GLY A 3 -11.86 -2.15 1.07
CA GLY A 3 -11.29 -2.93 -0.01
C GLY A 3 -10.83 -4.31 0.39
N TYR A 4 -10.12 -4.43 1.52
CA TYR A 4 -9.61 -5.70 1.99
C TYR A 4 -9.72 -5.77 3.51
N ASP A 5 -10.07 -6.93 4.02
CA ASP A 5 -10.25 -7.15 5.45
C ASP A 5 -8.91 -7.48 6.10
N ILE A 6 -8.06 -6.46 6.20
CA ILE A 6 -6.73 -6.57 6.79
C ILE A 6 -6.66 -5.66 8.00
N GLU A 7 -6.29 -6.21 9.14
CA GLU A 7 -6.10 -5.45 10.35
C GLU A 7 -4.66 -4.92 10.43
N VAL A 8 -4.52 -3.60 10.47
CA VAL A 8 -3.23 -2.95 10.65
C VAL A 8 -3.12 -2.49 12.09
N LYS A 9 -2.26 -3.13 12.88
CA LYS A 9 -2.16 -2.87 14.32
C LYS A 9 -1.30 -1.67 14.67
N ASP A 10 -0.38 -1.29 13.81
CA ASP A 10 0.45 -0.11 14.03
C ASP A 10 -0.34 1.14 13.64
N ALA A 11 -0.65 1.99 14.62
CA ALA A 11 -1.45 3.19 14.40
C ALA A 11 -0.77 4.17 13.43
N LEU A 12 0.55 4.28 13.47
CA LEU A 12 1.28 5.17 12.57
C LEU A 12 1.17 4.68 11.12
N ILE A 13 1.34 3.38 10.91
CA ILE A 13 1.21 2.79 9.57
C ILE A 13 -0.24 2.94 9.09
N ALA A 14 -1.22 2.72 9.96
CA ALA A 14 -2.63 2.87 9.61
C ALA A 14 -2.93 4.30 9.16
N GLU A 15 -2.43 5.30 9.87
CA GLU A 15 -2.59 6.69 9.49
C GLU A 15 -1.92 7.00 8.15
N ALA A 16 -0.71 6.50 7.97
CA ALA A 16 0.03 6.69 6.71
C ALA A 16 -0.72 6.08 5.53
N LEU A 17 -1.31 4.91 5.73
CA LEU A 17 -2.12 4.25 4.69
C LEU A 17 -3.35 5.07 4.34
N GLN A 18 -3.94 5.78 5.31
CA GLN A 18 -5.09 6.63 5.05
C GLN A 18 -4.76 7.81 4.13
N ALA A 19 -3.50 8.24 4.09
CA ALA A 19 -3.05 9.31 3.22
C ALA A 19 -2.94 8.88 1.75
N LEU A 20 -2.98 7.58 1.48
CA LEU A 20 -2.90 7.05 0.12
C LEU A 20 -4.28 6.97 -0.52
N SER A 21 -4.32 7.06 -1.86
CA SER A 21 -5.54 6.76 -2.59
C SER A 21 -5.91 5.29 -2.33
N GLU A 22 -7.18 4.96 -2.51
CA GLU A 22 -7.66 3.60 -2.29
C GLU A 22 -6.86 2.58 -3.10
N ARG A 23 -6.57 2.89 -4.36
CA ARG A 23 -5.82 1.98 -5.23
C ARG A 23 -4.40 1.75 -4.74
N LYS A 24 -3.69 2.82 -4.38
CA LYS A 24 -2.33 2.71 -3.85
C LYS A 24 -2.30 1.97 -2.52
N ARG A 25 -3.27 2.27 -1.65
CA ARG A 25 -3.39 1.59 -0.37
C ARG A 25 -3.60 0.10 -0.55
N ASN A 26 -4.48 -0.29 -1.48
CA ASN A 26 -4.74 -1.70 -1.74
C ASN A 26 -3.50 -2.42 -2.28
N VAL A 27 -2.72 -1.78 -3.15
CA VAL A 27 -1.46 -2.36 -3.63
C VAL A 27 -0.53 -2.66 -2.45
N ILE A 28 -0.39 -1.71 -1.52
CA ILE A 28 0.46 -1.89 -0.35
C ILE A 28 -0.07 -3.01 0.55
N LEU A 29 -1.36 -3.04 0.79
CA LEU A 29 -1.97 -4.09 1.62
C LEU A 29 -1.72 -5.48 1.04
N LEU A 30 -1.92 -5.64 -0.25
CA LEU A 30 -1.70 -6.93 -0.90
C LEU A 30 -0.22 -7.30 -0.95
N SER A 31 0.65 -6.33 -1.19
CA SER A 31 2.08 -6.56 -1.31
C SER A 31 2.73 -6.92 0.03
N TYR A 32 2.44 -6.15 1.08
CA TYR A 32 3.12 -6.27 2.36
C TYR A 32 2.43 -7.21 3.34
N PHE A 33 1.12 -7.15 3.42
CA PHE A 33 0.40 -7.90 4.43
C PHE A 33 -0.03 -9.27 3.94
N LEU A 34 -0.26 -9.42 2.64
CA LEU A 34 -0.64 -10.70 2.03
C LEU A 34 0.47 -11.31 1.18
N ASP A 35 1.62 -10.64 1.11
CA ASP A 35 2.83 -11.14 0.43
C ASP A 35 2.57 -11.55 -1.02
N MET A 36 1.75 -10.80 -1.72
CA MET A 36 1.44 -11.07 -3.12
C MET A 36 2.49 -10.46 -4.04
N SER A 37 2.80 -11.15 -5.14
CA SER A 37 3.68 -10.63 -6.17
C SER A 37 2.99 -9.53 -6.99
N ASP A 38 3.77 -8.72 -7.71
CA ASP A 38 3.19 -7.69 -8.59
C ASP A 38 2.27 -8.31 -9.65
N ALA A 39 2.62 -9.48 -10.17
CA ALA A 39 1.79 -10.17 -11.14
C ALA A 39 0.45 -10.60 -10.54
N ASP A 40 0.47 -11.10 -9.30
CA ASP A 40 -0.75 -11.52 -8.61
C ASP A 40 -1.63 -10.32 -8.27
N ILE A 41 -1.02 -9.22 -7.81
CA ILE A 41 -1.74 -7.99 -7.52
C ILE A 41 -2.38 -7.42 -8.80
N ALA A 42 -1.62 -7.41 -9.89
CA ALA A 42 -2.13 -6.93 -11.18
C ALA A 42 -3.38 -7.72 -11.59
N ARG A 43 -3.36 -9.01 -11.40
CA ARG A 43 -4.49 -9.89 -11.71
C ARG A 43 -5.68 -9.62 -10.80
N GLU A 44 -5.41 -9.52 -9.49
CA GLU A 44 -6.45 -9.26 -8.48
C GLU A 44 -7.14 -7.91 -8.69
N MET A 45 -6.37 -6.89 -9.06
CA MET A 45 -6.88 -5.54 -9.20
C MET A 45 -7.21 -5.15 -10.64
N ASN A 46 -7.05 -6.08 -11.57
CA ASN A 46 -7.27 -5.85 -13.00
C ASN A 46 -6.43 -4.68 -13.52
N LEU A 47 -5.16 -4.68 -13.17
CA LEU A 47 -4.18 -3.68 -13.58
C LEU A 47 -3.05 -4.36 -14.36
N VAL A 48 -2.25 -3.58 -15.09
CA VAL A 48 -1.04 -4.10 -15.69
C VAL A 48 0.09 -4.09 -14.64
N ARG A 49 1.05 -5.00 -14.79
CA ARG A 49 2.16 -5.18 -13.84
C ARG A 49 2.95 -3.90 -13.59
N SER A 50 3.26 -3.17 -14.65
CA SER A 50 4.02 -1.92 -14.53
C SER A 50 3.26 -0.89 -13.69
N THR A 51 1.93 -0.85 -13.81
CA THR A 51 1.11 0.05 -13.00
C THR A 51 1.16 -0.34 -11.53
N VAL A 52 1.10 -1.64 -11.21
CA VAL A 52 1.24 -2.13 -9.84
C VAL A 52 2.60 -1.73 -9.27
N HIS A 53 3.66 -1.93 -10.04
CA HIS A 53 5.01 -1.56 -9.61
C HIS A 53 5.12 -0.06 -9.31
N GLU A 54 4.57 0.78 -10.17
CA GLU A 54 4.56 2.23 -9.97
C GLU A 54 3.78 2.62 -8.72
N HIS A 55 2.61 2.04 -8.52
CA HIS A 55 1.81 2.32 -7.32
C HIS A 55 2.56 1.92 -6.06
N ARG A 56 3.19 0.75 -6.06
CA ARG A 56 3.96 0.29 -4.91
C ARG A 56 5.13 1.21 -4.62
N LYS A 57 5.89 1.57 -5.64
CA LYS A 57 7.05 2.44 -5.50
C LYS A 57 6.67 3.81 -4.94
N ARG A 58 5.63 4.43 -5.50
CA ARG A 58 5.15 5.75 -5.04
C ARG A 58 4.57 5.68 -3.64
N SER A 59 3.82 4.62 -3.35
CA SER A 59 3.21 4.44 -2.03
C SER A 59 4.27 4.29 -0.95
N LEU A 60 5.32 3.51 -1.22
CA LEU A 60 6.43 3.35 -0.29
C LEU A 60 7.13 4.67 -0.01
N LYS A 61 7.31 5.48 -1.03
CA LYS A 61 7.93 6.79 -0.87
C LYS A 61 7.08 7.68 0.04
N ILE A 62 5.78 7.72 -0.18
CA ILE A 62 4.84 8.50 0.63
C ILE A 62 4.84 8.01 2.08
N LEU A 63 4.77 6.70 2.28
CA LEU A 63 4.79 6.12 3.62
C LEU A 63 6.08 6.46 4.34
N ARG A 64 7.21 6.35 3.64
CA ARG A 64 8.51 6.66 4.23
C ARG A 64 8.59 8.14 4.67
N GLU A 65 8.12 9.04 3.82
CA GLU A 65 8.12 10.48 4.13
C GLU A 65 7.27 10.78 5.35
N ILE A 66 6.09 10.17 5.46
CA ILE A 66 5.21 10.37 6.61
C ILE A 66 5.85 9.81 7.87
N MET A 67 6.40 8.61 7.81
CA MET A 67 7.00 7.96 8.97
C MET A 67 8.26 8.68 9.44
N GLU A 68 9.09 9.16 8.52
CA GLU A 68 10.28 9.94 8.86
C GLU A 68 9.90 11.28 9.48
N GLY A 69 8.83 11.90 9.01
CA GLY A 69 8.34 13.16 9.56
C GLY A 69 7.94 13.04 11.02
N ASP A 70 7.45 11.87 11.44
CA ASP A 70 7.01 11.64 12.82
C ASP A 70 8.15 11.34 13.77
N HIS A 71 9.36 11.17 13.27
CA HIS A 71 10.53 10.89 14.10
C HIS A 71 11.28 12.14 14.56
N ARG A 72 10.75 13.30 14.33
CA ARG A 72 11.36 14.56 14.73
C ARG A 72 11.10 14.90 16.18
#